data_6759f65fe61d405170c87d88c445399d
#
_entry.id   6759f65fe61d405170c87d88c445399d
#
_cell.length_a   1.000
_cell.length_b   1.000
_cell.length_c   1.000
_cell.angle_alpha   90.00
_cell.angle_beta   90.00
_cell.angle_gamma   90.00
#
_symmetry.space_group_name_H-M   'P 1'
#
loop_
_entity.id
_entity.type
_entity.pdbx_description
1 polymer ?
#
loop_
_entity_poly.entity_id
_entity_poly.type
_entity_poly.pdbx_seq_one_letter_code
_entity_poly.pdbx_strand_id
1 'polypeptide(L)'
;MGTMPKDMMDFWFGDTVNKGGLDARTRLLLTLAGLTMQGAQNDMALRQTVRHAREAGATKQHIVETISQMSVFAGLPAMTRALELAQSVLDEEKDTKKEDGA
;
A
#
# COMPACT_ATOMS: atom_id res chain seq x y z
N MET A 1 -20.29 -2.53 20.72
CA MET A 1 -19.03 -1.89 20.57
C MET A 1 -18.73 -1.63 19.10
N GLY A 2 -19.00 -0.52 18.63
CA GLY A 2 -18.93 -0.31 17.23
C GLY A 2 -17.78 0.56 16.77
N THR A 3 -17.19 1.32 17.65
CA THR A 3 -16.24 2.30 17.19
C THR A 3 -14.84 1.97 17.69
N MET A 4 -13.91 2.08 16.78
CA MET A 4 -12.50 1.96 17.09
C MET A 4 -12.06 3.21 17.84
N PRO A 5 -11.32 3.10 18.95
CA PRO A 5 -10.77 4.26 19.62
C PRO A 5 -9.96 5.13 18.67
N LYS A 6 -9.99 6.42 18.92
CA LYS A 6 -9.28 7.37 18.06
C LYS A 6 -7.80 7.02 17.94
N ASP A 7 -7.15 6.67 19.04
CA ASP A 7 -5.72 6.32 19.02
C ASP A 7 -5.44 5.14 18.12
N MET A 8 -6.34 4.16 18.10
CA MET A 8 -6.17 3.00 17.25
C MET A 8 -6.40 3.35 15.79
N MET A 9 -7.38 4.23 15.52
CA MET A 9 -7.59 4.71 14.16
C MET A 9 -6.37 5.45 13.65
N ASP A 10 -5.81 6.32 14.46
CA ASP A 10 -4.62 7.06 14.09
C ASP A 10 -3.45 6.12 13.85
N PHE A 11 -3.32 5.10 14.67
CA PHE A 11 -2.29 4.08 14.50
C PHE A 11 -2.45 3.35 13.17
N TRP A 12 -3.68 2.93 12.85
CA TRP A 12 -3.93 2.16 11.63
C TRP A 12 -3.87 3.00 10.36
N PHE A 13 -4.30 4.26 10.44
CA PHE A 13 -4.42 5.10 9.25
C PHE A 13 -3.37 6.20 9.15
N GLY A 14 -2.39 6.17 10.04
CA GLY A 14 -1.22 7.00 9.88
C GLY A 14 -1.42 8.46 10.16
N ASP A 15 -2.18 8.78 11.17
CA ASP A 15 -2.36 10.17 11.55
C ASP A 15 -1.16 10.70 12.30
N THR A 16 -1.21 11.99 12.54
CA THR A 16 -0.11 12.77 13.12
C THR A 16 -0.11 12.79 14.64
N VAL A 17 -0.98 12.02 15.28
CA VAL A 17 -1.09 12.02 16.73
C VAL A 17 0.22 11.65 17.41
N ASN A 18 0.98 10.77 16.80
CA ASN A 18 2.28 10.34 17.35
C ASN A 18 3.41 11.07 16.66
N LYS A 19 3.73 12.24 17.15
CA LYS A 19 4.87 12.98 16.62
C LYS A 19 6.13 12.12 16.77
N GLY A 20 6.91 12.03 15.70
CA GLY A 20 8.11 11.21 15.71
C GLY A 20 7.85 9.74 15.47
N GLY A 21 6.59 9.32 15.34
CA GLY A 21 6.26 7.95 15.00
C GLY A 21 6.26 7.73 13.49
N LEU A 22 5.73 6.59 13.08
CA LEU A 22 5.64 6.24 11.66
C LEU A 22 4.59 7.12 10.98
N ASP A 23 4.94 7.66 9.82
CA ASP A 23 4.01 8.47 9.04
C ASP A 23 3.04 7.56 8.25
N ALA A 24 2.07 8.20 7.62
CA ALA A 24 1.04 7.47 6.86
C ALA A 24 1.64 6.64 5.74
N ARG A 25 2.58 7.20 5.01
CA ARG A 25 3.24 6.50 3.91
C ARG A 25 3.91 5.22 4.40
N THR A 26 4.66 5.31 5.49
CA THR A 26 5.38 4.16 6.03
C THR A 26 4.41 3.09 6.51
N ARG A 27 3.33 3.49 7.19
CA ARG A 27 2.33 2.52 7.66
C ARG A 27 1.66 1.79 6.50
N LEU A 28 1.37 2.52 5.43
CA LEU A 28 0.75 1.91 4.25
C LEU A 28 1.70 0.97 3.52
N LEU A 29 2.98 1.31 3.46
CA LEU A 29 3.97 0.40 2.89
C LEU A 29 4.11 -0.87 3.72
N LEU A 30 4.05 -0.75 5.04
CA LEU A 30 4.07 -1.93 5.91
C LEU A 30 2.82 -2.79 5.73
N THR A 31 1.67 -2.15 5.55
CA THR A 31 0.42 -2.88 5.27
C THR A 31 0.54 -3.62 3.94
N LEU A 32 1.09 -2.97 2.93
CA LEU A 32 1.33 -3.58 1.63
C LEU A 32 2.24 -4.80 1.77
N ALA A 33 3.30 -4.67 2.56
CA ALA A 33 4.21 -5.77 2.81
C ALA A 33 3.48 -6.94 3.46
N GLY A 34 2.63 -6.67 4.45
CA GLY A 34 1.85 -7.70 5.13
C GLY A 34 0.89 -8.41 4.19
N LEU A 35 0.21 -7.66 3.33
CA LEU A 35 -0.71 -8.25 2.36
C LEU A 35 0.04 -9.13 1.36
N THR A 36 1.23 -8.72 0.95
CA THR A 36 2.08 -9.53 0.07
C THR A 36 2.49 -10.81 0.78
N MET A 37 2.85 -10.71 2.05
CA MET A 37 3.24 -11.87 2.85
C MET A 37 2.12 -12.90 2.96
N GLN A 38 0.88 -12.45 2.96
CA GLN A 38 -0.29 -13.32 2.99
C GLN A 38 -0.60 -13.95 1.64
N GLY A 39 0.24 -13.76 0.65
CA GLY A 39 0.06 -14.33 -0.67
C GLY A 39 -0.65 -13.42 -1.65
N ALA A 40 -0.89 -12.18 -1.27
CA ALA A 40 -1.59 -11.19 -2.10
C ALA A 40 -2.98 -11.69 -2.52
N GLN A 41 -3.65 -12.44 -1.65
CA GLN A 41 -4.95 -13.02 -1.97
C GLN A 41 -6.11 -12.03 -1.84
N ASN A 42 -5.92 -10.97 -1.07
CA ASN A 42 -6.95 -9.94 -0.92
C ASN A 42 -6.71 -8.84 -1.94
N ASP A 43 -7.23 -9.04 -3.13
CA ASP A 43 -7.03 -8.12 -4.27
C ASP A 43 -7.45 -6.70 -3.95
N MET A 44 -8.66 -6.55 -3.39
CA MET A 44 -9.20 -5.22 -3.10
C MET A 44 -8.34 -4.49 -2.09
N ALA A 45 -7.99 -5.15 -0.99
CA ALA A 45 -7.18 -4.52 0.05
C ALA A 45 -5.82 -4.11 -0.47
N LEU A 46 -5.20 -4.97 -1.29
CA LEU A 46 -3.90 -4.65 -1.85
C LEU A 46 -3.96 -3.44 -2.78
N ARG A 47 -4.93 -3.42 -3.67
CA ARG A 47 -5.09 -2.31 -4.60
C ARG A 47 -5.37 -1.01 -3.85
N GLN A 48 -6.27 -1.03 -2.86
CA GLN A 48 -6.57 0.16 -2.08
C GLN A 48 -5.36 0.65 -1.29
N THR A 49 -4.58 -0.28 -0.74
CA THR A 49 -3.37 0.07 -0.02
C THR A 49 -2.38 0.78 -0.92
N VAL A 50 -2.22 0.29 -2.16
CA VAL A 50 -1.33 0.95 -3.13
C VAL A 50 -1.83 2.36 -3.44
N ARG A 51 -3.14 2.52 -3.68
CA ARG A 51 -3.71 3.85 -3.96
C ARG A 51 -3.45 4.80 -2.80
N HIS A 52 -3.74 4.37 -1.59
CA HIS A 52 -3.55 5.21 -0.42
C HIS A 52 -2.08 5.53 -0.17
N ALA A 53 -1.19 4.56 -0.41
CA ALA A 53 0.24 4.80 -0.27
C ALA A 53 0.72 5.86 -1.26
N ARG A 54 0.23 5.80 -2.50
CA ARG A 54 0.54 6.81 -3.50
C ARG A 54 0.04 8.19 -3.06
N GLU A 55 -1.17 8.26 -2.56
CA GLU A 55 -1.74 9.52 -2.05
C GLU A 55 -0.92 10.05 -0.89
N ALA A 56 -0.36 9.18 -0.08
CA ALA A 56 0.47 9.56 1.07
C ALA A 56 1.91 9.89 0.68
N GLY A 57 2.25 9.83 -0.60
CA GLY A 57 3.56 10.24 -1.08
C GLY A 57 4.53 9.12 -1.41
N ALA A 58 4.10 7.86 -1.34
CA ALA A 58 4.96 6.77 -1.75
C ALA A 58 5.16 6.81 -3.27
N THR A 59 6.39 6.66 -3.71
CA THR A 59 6.70 6.62 -5.13
C THR A 59 6.39 5.23 -5.69
N LYS A 60 6.33 5.12 -7.02
CA LYS A 60 6.19 3.82 -7.67
C LYS A 60 7.32 2.88 -7.24
N GLN A 61 8.52 3.43 -7.13
CA GLN A 61 9.67 2.64 -6.70
C GLN A 61 9.49 2.13 -5.27
N HIS A 62 8.95 2.95 -4.37
CA HIS A 62 8.65 2.51 -3.00
C HIS A 62 7.70 1.31 -3.01
N ILE A 63 6.67 1.36 -3.84
CA ILE A 63 5.69 0.29 -3.95
C ILE A 63 6.35 -0.99 -4.44
N VAL A 64 7.09 -0.90 -5.55
CA VAL A 64 7.72 -2.07 -6.15
C VAL A 64 8.76 -2.68 -5.22
N GLU A 65 9.58 -1.86 -4.59
CA GLU A 65 10.62 -2.38 -3.72
C GLU A 65 10.07 -2.99 -2.44
N THR A 66 8.98 -2.43 -1.92
CA THR A 66 8.31 -3.01 -0.75
C THR A 66 7.83 -4.42 -1.06
N ILE A 67 7.15 -4.59 -2.19
CA ILE A 67 6.64 -5.91 -2.60
C ILE A 67 7.80 -6.86 -2.87
N SER A 68 8.82 -6.39 -3.59
CA SER A 68 9.96 -7.22 -3.98
C SER A 68 10.74 -7.68 -2.75
N GLN A 69 10.86 -6.83 -1.75
CA GLN A 69 11.55 -7.18 -0.52
C GLN A 69 10.86 -8.36 0.18
N MET A 70 9.53 -8.43 0.07
CA MET A 70 8.78 -9.49 0.73
C MET A 70 8.94 -10.85 0.07
N SER A 71 9.55 -10.92 -1.12
CA SER A 71 9.77 -12.21 -1.79
C SER A 71 10.64 -13.13 -0.94
N VAL A 72 11.51 -12.56 -0.10
CA VAL A 72 12.37 -13.32 0.79
C VAL A 72 11.55 -14.18 1.76
N PHE A 73 10.37 -13.68 2.14
CA PHE A 73 9.50 -14.35 3.10
C PHE A 73 8.31 -15.05 2.45
N ALA A 74 7.74 -14.41 1.45
CA ALA A 74 6.47 -14.85 0.86
C ALA A 74 6.64 -15.74 -0.38
N GLY A 75 7.81 -15.70 -1.01
CA GLY A 75 8.09 -16.44 -2.22
C GLY A 75 7.69 -15.69 -3.50
N LEU A 76 8.17 -16.20 -4.63
CA LEU A 76 7.99 -15.53 -5.91
C LEU A 76 6.54 -15.47 -6.39
N PRO A 77 5.71 -16.51 -6.20
CA PRO A 77 4.31 -16.40 -6.66
C PRO A 77 3.55 -15.26 -5.99
N ALA A 78 3.73 -15.09 -4.67
CA ALA A 78 3.06 -14.00 -3.94
C ALA A 78 3.58 -12.64 -4.41
N MET A 79 4.88 -12.51 -4.60
CA MET A 79 5.48 -11.28 -5.10
C MET A 79 4.94 -10.94 -6.49
N THR A 80 4.92 -11.91 -7.38
CA THR A 80 4.45 -11.70 -8.75
C THR A 80 2.99 -11.24 -8.76
N ARG A 81 2.14 -11.91 -7.96
CA ARG A 81 0.74 -11.54 -7.88
C ARG A 81 0.57 -10.12 -7.33
N ALA A 82 1.32 -9.80 -6.28
CA ALA A 82 1.24 -8.46 -5.68
C ALA A 82 1.71 -7.39 -6.67
N LEU A 83 2.78 -7.66 -7.42
CA LEU A 83 3.27 -6.71 -8.41
C LEU A 83 2.26 -6.49 -9.53
N GLU A 84 1.58 -7.54 -9.96
CA GLU A 84 0.55 -7.39 -10.99
C GLU A 84 -0.60 -6.53 -10.51
N LEU A 85 -1.05 -6.76 -9.28
CA LEU A 85 -2.13 -5.96 -8.70
C LEU A 85 -1.71 -4.50 -8.51
N ALA A 86 -0.50 -4.30 -8.01
CA ALA A 86 0.03 -2.95 -7.85
C ALA A 86 0.16 -2.24 -9.19
N GLN A 87 0.65 -2.94 -10.20
CA GLN A 87 0.82 -2.36 -11.52
C GLN A 87 -0.51 -1.91 -12.12
N SER A 88 -1.58 -2.67 -11.87
CA SER A 88 -2.91 -2.28 -12.37
C SER A 88 -3.34 -0.93 -11.78
N VAL A 89 -3.02 -0.67 -10.52
CA VAL A 89 -3.33 0.62 -9.89
C VAL A 89 -2.47 1.73 -10.48
N LEU A 90 -1.19 1.47 -10.66
CA LEU A 90 -0.28 2.47 -11.22
C LEU A 90 -0.66 2.80 -12.67
N ASP A 91 -1.16 1.83 -13.41
CA ASP A 91 -1.64 2.06 -14.77
C ASP A 91 -2.91 2.92 -14.77
N GLU A 92 -3.79 2.72 -13.80
CA GLU A 92 -4.98 3.55 -13.66
C GLU A 92 -4.61 5.02 -13.43
N GLU A 93 -3.61 5.29 -12.58
CA GLU A 93 -3.12 6.64 -12.36
C GLU A 93 -2.63 7.27 -13.66
N LYS A 94 -1.89 6.49 -14.44
CA LYS A 94 -1.34 6.96 -15.70
C LYS A 94 -2.44 7.34 -16.67
N ASP A 95 -3.48 6.52 -16.76
CA ASP A 95 -4.61 6.77 -17.63
C ASP A 95 -5.40 8.00 -17.18
N THR A 96 -5.66 8.12 -15.88
CA THR A 96 -6.35 9.28 -15.32
C THR A 96 -5.57 10.55 -15.58
N LYS A 97 -4.27 10.52 -15.33
CA LYS A 97 -3.40 11.66 -15.54
C LYS A 97 -3.36 12.05 -17.01
N LYS A 98 -3.36 11.08 -17.90
CA LYS A 98 -3.36 11.31 -19.34
C LYS A 98 -4.65 11.99 -19.77
N GLU A 99 -5.79 11.55 -19.24
CA GLU A 99 -7.07 12.15 -19.53
C GLU A 99 -7.12 13.59 -19.02
N ASP A 100 -6.65 13.83 -17.82
CA ASP A 100 -6.63 15.16 -17.22
C ASP A 100 -5.67 16.08 -17.96
N GLY A 101 -4.59 15.52 -18.48
CA GLY A 101 -3.58 16.28 -19.20
C GLY A 101 -3.91 16.54 -20.65
N ALA A 102 -4.96 15.94 -21.13
CA ALA A 102 -5.38 16.17 -22.50
C ALA A 102 -6.26 17.39 -22.59
#